data_baba464083fe62585883d3c615663cc1
#
_entry.id   baba464083fe62585883d3c615663cc1
#
_cell.length_a   1.000
_cell.length_b   1.000
_cell.length_c   1.000
_cell.angle_alpha   90.00
_cell.angle_beta   90.00
_cell.angle_gamma   90.00
#
_symmetry.space_group_name_H-M   'P 1'
#
loop_
_entity.id
_entity.type
_entity.pdbx_description
1 polymer ?
#
loop_
_entity_poly.entity_id
_entity_poly.type
_entity_poly.pdbx_seq_one_letter_code
_entity_poly.pdbx_strand_id
1 'polypeptide(L)'
;MSAHTETYVAPPSALHYMLQAFRPSSGWNPDRGFPDLNVTWRDYHIEPQVMQFLQLINGIQDPRSQELLSLLFPHVTGFRLLMTMLTHPLWPLPIWGALQVRNRLSMHRPLRAGDTSDLIARVAGWRVLEKGIEVDLHTRLRRGDDCAWESVVTFYYRGRFGSPTEHGAALGAAPISPVLDVHSTKAEEWRINGSGRWRFGALTGDYNGIHQWDWYARRFGFAAAFPHPQRVAAQCLGHLHSSGSVPLHLDLWIKGPVYFGSEVIQRVSPLVDDECQDFALWIAGDERPALVGSLHNAVSA
;
A
#
# COMPACT_ATOMS: atom_id res chain seq x y z
N MET A 1 -5.09 -20.67 18.31
CA MET A 1 -5.49 -21.19 16.97
C MET A 1 -4.25 -21.66 16.27
N SER A 2 -4.29 -22.77 15.49
CA SER A 2 -3.16 -23.19 14.68
C SER A 2 -2.94 -22.20 13.54
N ALA A 3 -1.67 -21.82 13.28
CA ALA A 3 -1.31 -20.99 12.14
C ALA A 3 -1.72 -21.68 10.83
N HIS A 4 -2.38 -20.97 9.94
CA HIS A 4 -2.72 -21.45 8.61
C HIS A 4 -1.72 -20.90 7.61
N THR A 5 -1.01 -21.78 6.90
CA THR A 5 0.05 -21.39 5.97
C THR A 5 -0.28 -21.85 4.55
N GLU A 6 -0.24 -20.93 3.60
CA GLU A 6 -0.34 -21.20 2.16
C GLU A 6 0.98 -20.85 1.46
N THR A 7 1.40 -21.67 0.51
CA THR A 7 2.65 -21.46 -0.23
C THR A 7 2.41 -21.54 -1.73
N TYR A 8 2.91 -20.56 -2.45
CA TYR A 8 2.81 -20.41 -3.90
C TYR A 8 4.23 -20.40 -4.51
N VAL A 9 4.43 -21.12 -5.60
CA VAL A 9 5.68 -21.12 -6.41
C VAL A 9 5.55 -20.25 -7.67
N ALA A 10 4.36 -19.65 -7.85
CA ALA A 10 4.03 -18.71 -8.90
C ALA A 10 3.14 -17.61 -8.31
N PRO A 11 2.97 -16.45 -8.99
CA PRO A 11 2.08 -15.41 -8.48
C PRO A 11 0.68 -15.95 -8.18
N PRO A 12 0.09 -15.68 -6.99
CA PRO A 12 -1.28 -16.05 -6.71
C PRO A 12 -2.24 -15.61 -7.81
N SER A 13 -3.13 -16.50 -8.23
CA SER A 13 -4.03 -16.26 -9.36
C SER A 13 -5.07 -15.19 -9.04
N ALA A 14 -5.09 -14.10 -9.81
CA ALA A 14 -6.08 -13.05 -9.67
C ALA A 14 -7.51 -13.57 -9.87
N LEU A 15 -7.72 -14.49 -10.81
CA LEU A 15 -9.04 -15.10 -11.03
C LEU A 15 -9.49 -15.88 -9.78
N HIS A 16 -8.58 -16.59 -9.13
CA HIS A 16 -8.91 -17.39 -7.95
C HIS A 16 -9.41 -16.51 -6.81
N TYR A 17 -8.62 -15.53 -6.35
CA TYR A 17 -9.05 -14.69 -5.24
C TYR A 17 -10.20 -13.75 -5.61
N MET A 18 -10.35 -13.34 -6.87
CA MET A 18 -11.55 -12.60 -7.29
C MET A 18 -12.83 -13.45 -7.19
N LEU A 19 -12.78 -14.73 -7.52
CA LEU A 19 -13.90 -15.65 -7.30
C LEU A 19 -14.17 -15.84 -5.80
N GLN A 20 -13.13 -15.95 -5.00
CA GLN A 20 -13.25 -16.02 -3.54
C GLN A 20 -13.90 -14.77 -2.94
N ALA A 21 -13.67 -13.58 -3.51
CA ALA A 21 -14.26 -12.32 -3.06
C ALA A 21 -15.79 -12.31 -3.04
N PHE A 22 -16.45 -13.15 -3.86
CA PHE A 22 -17.91 -13.29 -3.88
C PHE A 22 -18.45 -14.26 -2.83
N ARG A 23 -17.59 -14.95 -2.10
CA ARG A 23 -18.05 -15.82 -1.00
C ARG A 23 -18.51 -14.98 0.19
N PRO A 24 -19.57 -15.41 0.88
CA PRO A 24 -19.95 -14.77 2.13
C PRO A 24 -18.81 -14.93 3.15
N SER A 25 -18.49 -13.84 3.86
CA SER A 25 -17.56 -13.90 4.99
C SER A 25 -18.20 -14.63 6.18
N SER A 26 -17.38 -15.22 7.05
CA SER A 26 -17.85 -15.92 8.26
C SER A 26 -18.49 -14.99 9.29
N GLY A 27 -18.31 -13.66 9.14
CA GLY A 27 -18.71 -12.65 10.10
C GLY A 27 -17.68 -12.43 11.21
N TRP A 28 -17.70 -11.23 11.77
CA TRP A 28 -16.81 -10.87 12.87
C TRP A 28 -17.21 -11.56 14.17
N ASN A 29 -16.24 -12.12 14.85
CA ASN A 29 -16.37 -12.67 16.18
C ASN A 29 -15.21 -12.12 17.05
N PRO A 30 -15.49 -11.28 18.06
CA PRO A 30 -14.45 -10.67 18.89
C PRO A 30 -13.59 -11.67 19.68
N ASP A 31 -14.15 -12.85 20.01
CA ASP A 31 -13.41 -13.90 20.73
C ASP A 31 -12.40 -14.64 19.84
N ARG A 32 -12.61 -14.60 18.53
CA ARG A 32 -11.73 -15.25 17.54
C ARG A 32 -10.76 -14.28 16.90
N GLY A 33 -11.18 -13.02 16.69
CA GLY A 33 -10.40 -12.02 15.98
C GLY A 33 -10.12 -12.40 14.52
N PHE A 34 -9.01 -11.89 13.98
CA PHE A 34 -8.49 -12.30 12.67
C PHE A 34 -7.71 -13.61 12.77
N PRO A 35 -7.71 -14.45 11.71
CA PRO A 35 -6.96 -15.71 11.70
C PRO A 35 -5.46 -15.47 11.70
N ASP A 36 -4.70 -16.37 12.31
CA ASP A 36 -3.24 -16.44 12.14
C ASP A 36 -2.96 -17.05 10.76
N LEU A 37 -2.94 -16.18 9.74
CA LEU A 37 -2.80 -16.52 8.35
C LEU A 37 -1.45 -16.06 7.82
N ASN A 38 -0.70 -16.99 7.21
CA ASN A 38 0.59 -16.75 6.57
C ASN A 38 0.50 -17.18 5.10
N VAL A 39 0.89 -16.30 4.18
CA VAL A 39 0.91 -16.58 2.75
C VAL A 39 2.30 -16.29 2.20
N THR A 40 2.91 -17.26 1.54
CA THR A 40 4.26 -17.16 1.00
C THR A 40 4.25 -17.34 -0.52
N TRP A 41 4.91 -16.43 -1.22
CA TRP A 41 5.28 -16.60 -2.62
C TRP A 41 6.79 -16.86 -2.67
N ARG A 42 7.16 -18.11 -2.95
CA ARG A 42 8.57 -18.55 -3.07
C ARG A 42 9.15 -18.10 -4.39
N ASP A 43 10.47 -17.92 -4.37
CA ASP A 43 11.24 -17.57 -5.57
C ASP A 43 10.66 -16.34 -6.29
N TYR A 44 10.23 -15.34 -5.50
CA TYR A 44 9.78 -14.06 -6.05
C TYR A 44 10.95 -13.34 -6.72
N HIS A 45 10.78 -13.01 -7.99
CA HIS A 45 11.79 -12.32 -8.80
C HIS A 45 11.46 -10.85 -8.98
N ILE A 46 12.47 -9.99 -8.84
CA ILE A 46 12.39 -8.59 -9.21
C ILE A 46 12.71 -8.47 -10.70
N GLU A 47 11.69 -8.37 -11.54
CA GLU A 47 11.86 -8.33 -12.99
C GLU A 47 12.13 -6.90 -13.49
N PRO A 48 13.22 -6.68 -14.27
CA PRO A 48 13.55 -5.35 -14.78
C PRO A 48 12.45 -4.71 -15.64
N GLN A 49 11.72 -5.53 -16.42
CA GLN A 49 10.63 -5.04 -17.26
C GLN A 49 9.49 -4.44 -16.45
N VAL A 50 9.26 -4.97 -15.24
CA VAL A 50 8.20 -4.48 -14.35
C VAL A 50 8.60 -3.15 -13.74
N MET A 51 9.87 -2.95 -13.42
CA MET A 51 10.39 -1.65 -12.96
C MET A 51 10.24 -0.58 -14.05
N GLN A 52 10.64 -0.89 -15.29
CA GLN A 52 10.43 0.01 -16.44
C GLN A 52 8.94 0.29 -16.67
N PHE A 53 8.09 -0.71 -16.48
CA PHE A 53 6.66 -0.56 -16.65
C PHE A 53 6.04 0.35 -15.59
N LEU A 54 6.46 0.26 -14.32
CA LEU A 54 6.06 1.20 -13.27
C LEU A 54 6.44 2.63 -13.62
N GLN A 55 7.65 2.86 -14.09
CA GLN A 55 8.11 4.18 -14.54
C GLN A 55 7.22 4.73 -15.66
N LEU A 56 6.92 3.91 -16.67
CA LEU A 56 6.07 4.32 -17.79
C LEU A 56 4.63 4.64 -17.39
N ILE A 57 4.04 3.83 -16.51
CA ILE A 57 2.66 4.05 -16.04
C ILE A 57 2.55 5.34 -15.23
N ASN A 58 3.55 5.66 -14.45
CA ASN A 58 3.55 6.83 -13.59
C ASN A 58 4.10 8.09 -14.27
N GLY A 59 4.62 7.98 -15.49
CA GLY A 59 5.20 9.11 -16.24
C GLY A 59 6.52 9.61 -15.65
N ILE A 60 7.13 8.87 -14.72
CA ILE A 60 8.38 9.25 -14.07
C ILE A 60 9.54 8.81 -14.96
N GLN A 61 10.34 9.77 -15.43
CA GLN A 61 11.49 9.52 -16.31
C GLN A 61 12.84 9.79 -15.63
N ASP A 62 12.85 10.37 -14.44
CA ASP A 62 14.11 10.66 -13.71
C ASP A 62 14.74 9.36 -13.18
N PRO A 63 15.98 9.03 -13.56
CA PRO A 63 16.69 7.87 -13.03
C PRO A 63 16.84 7.86 -11.51
N ARG A 64 16.89 9.02 -10.86
CA ARG A 64 16.98 9.14 -9.40
C ARG A 64 15.71 8.67 -8.69
N SER A 65 14.59 8.68 -9.38
CA SER A 65 13.32 8.13 -8.88
C SER A 65 13.29 6.60 -8.89
N GLN A 66 14.26 5.92 -9.52
CA GLN A 66 14.29 4.45 -9.59
C GLN A 66 14.43 3.80 -8.22
N GLU A 67 15.24 4.36 -7.34
CA GLU A 67 15.42 3.82 -5.99
C GLU A 67 14.16 3.99 -5.15
N LEU A 68 13.51 5.15 -5.23
CA LEU A 68 12.23 5.38 -4.55
C LEU A 68 11.13 4.46 -5.11
N LEU A 69 11.12 4.22 -6.41
CA LEU A 69 10.18 3.26 -7.00
C LEU A 69 10.50 1.82 -6.61
N SER A 70 11.76 1.47 -6.38
CA SER A 70 12.15 0.15 -5.88
C SER A 70 11.58 -0.13 -4.50
N LEU A 71 11.42 0.90 -3.66
CA LEU A 71 10.74 0.80 -2.36
C LEU A 71 9.26 0.37 -2.51
N LEU A 72 8.57 0.84 -3.56
CA LEU A 72 7.17 0.47 -3.83
C LEU A 72 7.00 -0.86 -4.56
N PHE A 73 8.02 -1.33 -5.27
CA PHE A 73 7.87 -2.46 -6.19
C PHE A 73 7.36 -3.74 -5.53
N PRO A 74 7.96 -4.27 -4.43
CA PRO A 74 7.43 -5.47 -3.78
C PRO A 74 6.04 -5.24 -3.19
N HIS A 75 5.70 -4.02 -2.77
CA HIS A 75 4.38 -3.66 -2.28
C HIS A 75 3.32 -3.74 -3.40
N VAL A 76 3.65 -3.25 -4.60
CA VAL A 76 2.74 -3.26 -5.75
C VAL A 76 2.50 -4.69 -6.25
N THR A 77 3.54 -5.44 -6.53
CA THR A 77 3.42 -6.81 -7.08
C THR A 77 3.00 -7.83 -6.02
N GLY A 78 3.45 -7.64 -4.78
CA GLY A 78 3.09 -8.47 -3.63
C GLY A 78 1.67 -8.24 -3.13
N PHE A 79 0.95 -7.24 -3.65
CA PHE A 79 -0.46 -7.01 -3.32
C PHE A 79 -1.33 -8.24 -3.58
N ARG A 80 -0.92 -9.14 -4.50
CA ARG A 80 -1.56 -10.44 -4.73
C ARG A 80 -1.62 -11.33 -3.48
N LEU A 81 -0.60 -11.28 -2.61
CA LEU A 81 -0.63 -11.99 -1.33
C LEU A 81 -1.69 -11.40 -0.40
N LEU A 82 -1.77 -10.07 -0.34
CA LEU A 82 -2.78 -9.38 0.48
C LEU A 82 -4.20 -9.69 -0.02
N MET A 83 -4.40 -9.71 -1.35
CA MET A 83 -5.69 -10.11 -1.94
C MET A 83 -6.06 -11.56 -1.59
N THR A 84 -5.10 -12.47 -1.62
CA THR A 84 -5.30 -13.87 -1.19
C THR A 84 -5.73 -13.93 0.27
N MET A 85 -5.08 -13.16 1.16
CA MET A 85 -5.45 -13.10 2.58
C MET A 85 -6.84 -12.52 2.81
N LEU A 86 -7.13 -11.36 2.20
CA LEU A 86 -8.42 -10.64 2.37
C LEU A 86 -9.62 -11.41 1.82
N THR A 87 -9.40 -12.33 0.89
CA THR A 87 -10.44 -13.18 0.29
C THR A 87 -10.43 -14.62 0.81
N HIS A 88 -9.50 -14.93 1.73
CA HIS A 88 -9.36 -16.27 2.28
C HIS A 88 -10.65 -16.73 3.01
N PRO A 89 -11.07 -18.01 2.90
CA PRO A 89 -12.29 -18.51 3.55
C PRO A 89 -12.36 -18.28 5.07
N LEU A 90 -11.22 -18.20 5.75
CA LEU A 90 -11.13 -17.91 7.19
C LEU A 90 -11.20 -16.41 7.50
N TRP A 91 -11.14 -15.53 6.49
CA TRP A 91 -11.18 -14.08 6.70
C TRP A 91 -12.59 -13.64 7.14
N PRO A 92 -12.71 -12.91 8.30
CA PRO A 92 -14.03 -12.71 8.90
C PRO A 92 -14.86 -11.60 8.25
N LEU A 93 -14.23 -10.72 7.45
CA LEU A 93 -14.89 -9.53 6.92
C LEU A 93 -14.88 -9.52 5.38
N PRO A 94 -15.94 -9.00 4.72
CA PRO A 94 -15.99 -8.96 3.27
C PRO A 94 -14.95 -7.99 2.71
N ILE A 95 -14.21 -8.42 1.70
CA ILE A 95 -13.17 -7.57 1.05
C ILE A 95 -13.73 -6.24 0.53
N TRP A 96 -15.00 -6.21 0.14
CA TRP A 96 -15.66 -4.99 -0.38
C TRP A 96 -15.74 -3.84 0.64
N GLY A 97 -15.57 -4.13 1.93
CA GLY A 97 -15.50 -3.15 3.00
C GLY A 97 -14.06 -2.74 3.38
N ALA A 98 -13.06 -3.39 2.83
CA ALA A 98 -11.66 -3.13 3.14
C ALA A 98 -11.18 -1.82 2.51
N LEU A 99 -10.86 -0.83 3.32
CA LEU A 99 -10.26 0.44 2.90
C LEU A 99 -8.80 0.45 3.31
N GLN A 100 -7.90 0.56 2.35
CA GLN A 100 -6.49 0.78 2.65
C GLN A 100 -6.30 2.20 3.16
N VAL A 101 -5.85 2.35 4.40
CA VAL A 101 -5.77 3.67 5.07
C VAL A 101 -4.35 4.10 5.38
N ARG A 102 -3.43 3.14 5.54
CA ARG A 102 -2.04 3.43 5.87
C ARG A 102 -1.11 2.36 5.33
N ASN A 103 0.08 2.79 4.88
CA ASN A 103 1.19 1.90 4.51
C ASN A 103 2.45 2.39 5.19
N ARG A 104 3.24 1.47 5.73
CA ARG A 104 4.62 1.67 6.12
C ARG A 104 5.49 0.75 5.29
N LEU A 105 6.49 1.29 4.62
CA LEU A 105 7.43 0.53 3.80
C LEU A 105 8.85 0.80 4.30
N SER A 106 9.66 -0.25 4.33
CA SER A 106 11.07 -0.15 4.73
C SER A 106 11.92 -0.96 3.76
N MET A 107 12.94 -0.33 3.20
CA MET A 107 13.95 -0.98 2.38
C MET A 107 15.28 -0.95 3.13
N HIS A 108 15.71 -2.12 3.62
CA HIS A 108 16.89 -2.27 4.46
C HIS A 108 18.17 -2.40 3.64
N ARG A 109 18.05 -2.85 2.39
CA ARG A 109 19.14 -2.91 1.40
C ARG A 109 18.61 -2.73 -0.01
N PRO A 110 19.44 -2.28 -0.96
CA PRO A 110 19.02 -2.09 -2.34
C PRO A 110 18.45 -3.36 -2.96
N LEU A 111 17.32 -3.24 -3.65
CA LEU A 111 16.72 -4.31 -4.42
C LEU A 111 17.26 -4.27 -5.85
N ARG A 112 17.82 -5.38 -6.33
CA ARG A 112 18.44 -5.47 -7.66
C ARG A 112 17.59 -6.31 -8.60
N ALA A 113 17.58 -5.93 -9.87
CA ALA A 113 17.03 -6.78 -10.92
C ALA A 113 17.72 -8.15 -10.91
N GLY A 114 16.93 -9.24 -10.95
CA GLY A 114 17.44 -10.60 -10.85
C GLY A 114 17.57 -11.16 -9.42
N ASP A 115 17.37 -10.33 -8.38
CA ASP A 115 17.27 -10.86 -7.01
C ASP A 115 16.08 -11.80 -6.90
N THR A 116 16.32 -12.94 -6.23
CA THR A 116 15.30 -13.94 -5.90
C THR A 116 15.20 -14.05 -4.39
N SER A 117 13.98 -13.99 -3.88
CA SER A 117 13.69 -14.04 -2.44
C SER A 117 12.30 -14.61 -2.21
N ASP A 118 11.98 -14.98 -0.99
CA ASP A 118 10.61 -15.33 -0.62
C ASP A 118 9.86 -14.06 -0.19
N LEU A 119 8.67 -13.84 -0.75
CA LEU A 119 7.76 -12.79 -0.32
C LEU A 119 6.71 -13.40 0.61
N ILE A 120 6.70 -12.98 1.88
CA ILE A 120 5.91 -13.58 2.96
C ILE A 120 4.98 -12.54 3.53
N ALA A 121 3.67 -12.79 3.52
CA ALA A 121 2.66 -11.94 4.13
C ALA A 121 1.97 -12.65 5.29
N ARG A 122 1.68 -11.89 6.37
CA ARG A 122 0.98 -12.39 7.56
C ARG A 122 0.06 -11.35 8.16
N VAL A 123 -0.91 -11.79 8.95
CA VAL A 123 -1.63 -10.89 9.87
C VAL A 123 -0.66 -10.53 11.00
N ALA A 124 -0.40 -9.25 11.18
CA ALA A 124 0.54 -8.76 12.19
C ALA A 124 -0.16 -8.30 13.47
N GLY A 125 -1.36 -7.75 13.32
CA GLY A 125 -2.17 -7.27 14.44
C GLY A 125 -3.47 -6.66 13.96
N TRP A 126 -4.34 -6.31 14.89
CA TRP A 126 -5.58 -5.63 14.61
C TRP A 126 -6.05 -4.83 15.85
N ARG A 127 -6.89 -3.84 15.62
CA ARG A 127 -7.45 -3.01 16.69
C ARG A 127 -8.90 -2.63 16.41
N VAL A 128 -9.74 -2.79 17.40
CA VAL A 128 -11.12 -2.30 17.37
C VAL A 128 -11.11 -0.83 17.80
N LEU A 129 -11.70 0.02 16.97
CA LEU A 129 -11.89 1.44 17.19
C LEU A 129 -13.36 1.72 17.46
N GLU A 130 -13.68 2.93 17.92
CA GLU A 130 -15.07 3.36 18.18
C GLU A 130 -15.98 3.18 16.93
N LYS A 131 -15.46 3.44 15.73
CA LYS A 131 -16.24 3.46 14.48
C LYS A 131 -15.77 2.44 13.43
N GLY A 132 -14.93 1.48 13.81
CA GLY A 132 -14.40 0.52 12.88
C GLY A 132 -13.43 -0.48 13.48
N ILE A 133 -12.80 -1.24 12.61
CA ILE A 133 -11.69 -2.12 12.96
C ILE A 133 -10.57 -1.95 11.94
N GLU A 134 -9.34 -1.87 12.43
CA GLU A 134 -8.14 -1.91 11.61
C GLU A 134 -7.45 -3.26 11.73
N VAL A 135 -6.87 -3.72 10.62
CA VAL A 135 -6.01 -4.90 10.58
C VAL A 135 -4.73 -4.58 9.82
N ASP A 136 -3.60 -4.96 10.40
CA ASP A 136 -2.27 -4.77 9.83
C ASP A 136 -1.80 -6.06 9.17
N LEU A 137 -1.52 -6.00 7.86
CA LEU A 137 -0.91 -7.07 7.10
C LEU A 137 0.57 -6.74 6.87
N HIS A 138 1.44 -7.59 7.37
CA HIS A 138 2.88 -7.44 7.28
C HIS A 138 3.45 -8.32 6.17
N THR A 139 4.09 -7.71 5.19
CA THR A 139 4.76 -8.41 4.09
C THR A 139 6.26 -8.18 4.18
N ARG A 140 7.05 -9.24 3.99
CA ARG A 140 8.52 -9.19 4.01
C ARG A 140 9.10 -9.89 2.80
N LEU A 141 10.16 -9.30 2.23
CA LEU A 141 11.00 -9.91 1.21
C LEU A 141 12.25 -10.47 1.89
N ARG A 142 12.36 -11.79 1.97
CA ARG A 142 13.39 -12.49 2.73
C ARG A 142 14.20 -13.48 1.91
N ARG A 143 15.48 -13.58 2.25
CA ARG A 143 16.37 -14.66 1.79
C ARG A 143 17.04 -15.29 3.01
N GLY A 144 16.55 -16.46 3.44
CA GLY A 144 16.93 -17.00 4.74
C GLY A 144 16.48 -16.09 5.88
N ASP A 145 17.39 -15.68 6.76
CA ASP A 145 17.13 -14.76 7.87
C ASP A 145 17.24 -13.28 7.48
N ASP A 146 17.81 -12.99 6.31
CA ASP A 146 17.99 -11.62 5.83
C ASP A 146 16.68 -11.06 5.26
N CYS A 147 16.25 -9.89 5.77
CA CYS A 147 15.09 -9.13 5.32
C CYS A 147 15.57 -7.94 4.51
N ALA A 148 15.36 -7.97 3.20
CA ALA A 148 15.76 -6.88 2.32
C ALA A 148 14.76 -5.73 2.31
N TRP A 149 13.47 -6.05 2.47
CA TRP A 149 12.37 -5.12 2.41
C TRP A 149 11.18 -5.64 3.20
N GLU A 150 10.39 -4.72 3.73
CA GLU A 150 9.13 -5.04 4.38
C GLU A 150 8.09 -3.94 4.22
N SER A 151 6.81 -4.30 4.35
CA SER A 151 5.71 -3.36 4.42
C SER A 151 4.66 -3.78 5.42
N VAL A 152 4.01 -2.79 6.04
CA VAL A 152 2.81 -2.97 6.83
C VAL A 152 1.68 -2.19 6.17
N VAL A 153 0.64 -2.91 5.75
CA VAL A 153 -0.56 -2.34 5.15
C VAL A 153 -1.69 -2.41 6.15
N THR A 154 -2.25 -1.26 6.51
CA THR A 154 -3.41 -1.18 7.39
C THR A 154 -4.68 -1.08 6.55
N PHE A 155 -5.56 -2.07 6.72
CA PHE A 155 -6.92 -2.03 6.20
C PHE A 155 -7.89 -1.65 7.30
N TYR A 156 -8.83 -0.77 6.99
CA TYR A 156 -9.90 -0.31 7.87
C TYR A 156 -11.26 -0.78 7.34
N TYR A 157 -12.07 -1.30 8.25
CA TYR A 157 -13.46 -1.64 8.02
C TYR A 157 -14.34 -0.76 8.90
N ARG A 158 -15.28 -0.04 8.28
CA ARG A 158 -16.25 0.79 9.00
C ARG A 158 -17.31 -0.10 9.65
N GLY A 159 -17.67 0.20 10.89
CA GLY A 159 -18.73 -0.52 11.61
C GLY A 159 -18.52 -0.50 13.12
N ARG A 160 -19.31 -1.32 13.82
CA ARG A 160 -19.17 -1.57 15.26
C ARG A 160 -18.73 -3.02 15.44
N PHE A 161 -17.58 -3.23 16.06
CA PHE A 161 -16.93 -4.54 16.18
C PHE A 161 -16.68 -4.97 17.63
N GLY A 162 -17.24 -4.26 18.59
CA GLY A 162 -17.06 -4.47 20.03
C GLY A 162 -16.47 -3.26 20.73
N SER A 163 -15.98 -3.45 21.95
CA SER A 163 -15.26 -2.41 22.69
C SER A 163 -13.87 -2.18 22.10
N PRO A 164 -13.34 -0.94 22.17
CA PRO A 164 -11.98 -0.65 21.71
C PRO A 164 -10.97 -1.58 22.39
N THR A 165 -10.14 -2.21 21.56
CA THR A 165 -9.12 -3.15 22.00
C THR A 165 -8.02 -3.27 20.93
N GLU A 166 -6.84 -3.72 21.33
CA GLU A 166 -5.69 -3.92 20.45
C GLU A 166 -5.09 -5.31 20.65
N HIS A 167 -4.74 -5.97 19.55
CA HIS A 167 -4.13 -7.28 19.53
C HIS A 167 -2.95 -7.31 18.57
N GLY A 168 -1.86 -7.96 18.96
CA GLY A 168 -0.69 -8.15 18.12
C GLY A 168 0.15 -6.88 17.96
N ALA A 169 0.57 -6.27 19.05
CA ALA A 169 1.34 -5.01 19.10
C ALA A 169 2.76 -5.08 18.45
N ALA A 170 3.04 -6.09 17.64
CA ALA A 170 4.39 -6.38 17.15
C ALA A 170 5.02 -5.29 16.26
N LEU A 171 4.28 -4.28 15.83
CA LEU A 171 4.75 -3.26 14.88
C LEU A 171 4.77 -1.83 15.45
N GLY A 172 4.58 -1.70 16.75
CA GLY A 172 4.55 -0.41 17.43
C GLY A 172 3.27 0.40 17.18
N ALA A 173 3.19 1.57 17.81
CA ALA A 173 2.08 2.50 17.58
C ALA A 173 2.06 2.97 16.13
N ALA A 174 0.84 3.23 15.61
CA ALA A 174 0.69 3.85 14.30
C ALA A 174 1.35 5.24 14.31
N PRO A 175 2.23 5.56 13.34
CA PRO A 175 2.84 6.87 13.30
C PRO A 175 1.78 7.96 13.10
N ILE A 176 2.04 9.14 13.65
CA ILE A 176 1.19 10.31 13.49
C ILE A 176 1.42 10.91 12.12
N SER A 177 0.35 11.16 11.37
CA SER A 177 0.43 11.83 10.07
C SER A 177 1.01 13.24 10.22
N PRO A 178 2.06 13.61 9.48
CA PRO A 178 2.58 14.97 9.52
C PRO A 178 1.54 15.99 9.04
N VAL A 179 1.68 17.22 9.51
CA VAL A 179 0.89 18.36 9.07
C VAL A 179 1.82 19.32 8.34
N LEU A 180 1.61 19.48 7.03
CA LEU A 180 2.42 20.41 6.25
C LEU A 180 1.88 21.82 6.36
N ASP A 181 2.81 22.77 6.52
CA ASP A 181 2.52 24.20 6.40
C ASP A 181 2.45 24.55 4.90
N VAL A 182 1.24 24.89 4.46
CA VAL A 182 0.97 25.23 3.05
C VAL A 182 1.72 26.48 2.56
N HIS A 183 2.23 27.31 3.45
CA HIS A 183 2.97 28.54 3.10
C HIS A 183 4.48 28.34 2.96
N SER A 184 5.05 27.31 3.61
CA SER A 184 6.48 27.07 3.66
C SER A 184 6.97 25.93 2.75
N THR A 185 6.07 25.26 2.03
CA THR A 185 6.41 24.10 1.20
C THR A 185 6.45 24.43 -0.29
N LYS A 186 7.34 23.77 -1.03
CA LYS A 186 7.36 23.78 -2.50
C LYS A 186 6.09 23.11 -3.03
N ALA A 187 5.48 23.67 -4.09
CA ALA A 187 4.31 23.08 -4.73
C ALA A 187 4.66 22.54 -6.12
N GLU A 188 4.19 21.33 -6.41
CA GLU A 188 4.17 20.72 -7.75
C GLU A 188 2.72 20.42 -8.12
N GLU A 189 2.38 20.58 -9.41
CA GLU A 189 1.00 20.42 -9.89
C GLU A 189 0.97 19.53 -11.14
N TRP A 190 0.02 18.59 -11.20
CA TRP A 190 -0.20 17.76 -12.37
C TRP A 190 -1.63 17.23 -12.45
N ARG A 191 -1.94 16.61 -13.59
CA ARG A 191 -3.24 15.97 -13.79
C ARG A 191 -3.12 14.46 -13.69
N ILE A 192 -4.04 13.84 -12.95
CA ILE A 192 -4.09 12.38 -12.82
C ILE A 192 -4.55 11.73 -14.12
N ASN A 193 -3.63 11.03 -14.78
CA ASN A 193 -3.89 10.39 -16.05
C ASN A 193 -4.67 9.08 -15.90
N GLY A 194 -5.73 8.92 -16.71
CA GLY A 194 -6.54 7.70 -16.75
C GLY A 194 -5.97 6.57 -17.61
N SER A 195 -4.86 6.78 -18.33
CA SER A 195 -4.22 5.72 -19.12
C SER A 195 -3.62 4.62 -18.24
N GLY A 196 -3.47 3.42 -18.79
CA GLY A 196 -2.77 2.33 -18.10
C GLY A 196 -3.51 1.68 -16.93
N ARG A 197 -4.82 1.97 -16.71
CA ARG A 197 -5.62 1.38 -15.61
C ARG A 197 -5.50 -0.14 -15.56
N TRP A 198 -5.77 -0.80 -16.69
CA TRP A 198 -5.70 -2.26 -16.81
C TRP A 198 -4.30 -2.82 -16.61
N ARG A 199 -3.29 -2.10 -17.14
CA ARG A 199 -1.89 -2.51 -16.99
C ARG A 199 -1.46 -2.47 -15.53
N PHE A 200 -1.87 -1.44 -14.79
CA PHE A 200 -1.59 -1.35 -13.37
C PHE A 200 -2.35 -2.42 -12.57
N GLY A 201 -3.61 -2.68 -12.93
CA GLY A 201 -4.38 -3.81 -12.37
C GLY A 201 -3.71 -5.16 -12.64
N ALA A 202 -3.15 -5.39 -13.83
CA ALA A 202 -2.41 -6.60 -14.16
C ALA A 202 -1.15 -6.76 -13.30
N LEU A 203 -0.45 -5.67 -13.02
CA LEU A 203 0.75 -5.64 -12.20
C LEU A 203 0.46 -5.98 -10.73
N THR A 204 -0.52 -5.31 -10.13
CA THR A 204 -0.92 -5.54 -8.74
C THR A 204 -1.73 -6.83 -8.55
N GLY A 205 -2.37 -7.31 -9.62
CA GLY A 205 -3.42 -8.33 -9.53
C GLY A 205 -4.76 -7.78 -9.05
N ASP A 206 -4.86 -6.47 -8.76
CA ASP A 206 -6.11 -5.84 -8.33
C ASP A 206 -6.90 -5.30 -9.53
N TYR A 207 -7.84 -6.11 -9.98
CA TYR A 207 -8.77 -5.78 -11.07
C TYR A 207 -10.10 -5.21 -10.57
N ASN A 208 -10.15 -4.72 -9.32
CA ASN A 208 -11.38 -4.18 -8.76
C ASN A 208 -11.97 -3.08 -9.66
N GLY A 209 -13.23 -3.22 -9.99
CA GLY A 209 -13.95 -2.32 -10.91
C GLY A 209 -13.99 -0.86 -10.46
N ILE A 210 -13.76 -0.57 -9.16
CA ILE A 210 -13.66 0.81 -8.64
C ILE A 210 -12.48 1.58 -9.26
N HIS A 211 -11.46 0.87 -9.75
CA HIS A 211 -10.31 1.44 -10.43
C HIS A 211 -10.46 1.49 -11.95
N GLN A 212 -11.54 0.89 -12.48
CA GLN A 212 -11.72 0.72 -13.92
C GLN A 212 -12.90 1.54 -14.47
N TRP A 213 -14.06 1.52 -13.79
CA TRP A 213 -15.31 2.05 -14.30
C TRP A 213 -16.02 2.98 -13.31
N ASP A 214 -16.41 4.16 -13.76
CA ASP A 214 -17.11 5.16 -12.94
C ASP A 214 -18.46 4.62 -12.41
N TRP A 215 -19.23 3.94 -13.26
CA TRP A 215 -20.52 3.39 -12.87
C TRP A 215 -20.38 2.36 -11.74
N TYR A 216 -19.29 1.57 -11.78
CA TYR A 216 -19.03 0.57 -10.76
C TYR A 216 -18.57 1.25 -9.46
N ALA A 217 -17.65 2.22 -9.52
CA ALA A 217 -17.20 2.97 -8.36
C ALA A 217 -18.35 3.67 -7.62
N ARG A 218 -19.31 4.24 -8.39
CA ARG A 218 -20.51 4.87 -7.80
C ARG A 218 -21.37 3.93 -6.98
N ARG A 219 -21.43 2.63 -7.32
CA ARG A 219 -22.17 1.63 -6.51
C ARG A 219 -21.54 1.40 -5.14
N PHE A 220 -20.27 1.75 -4.96
CA PHE A 220 -19.55 1.67 -3.69
C PHE A 220 -19.40 3.04 -3.00
N GLY A 221 -20.14 4.06 -3.46
CA GLY A 221 -20.18 5.38 -2.82
C GLY A 221 -19.06 6.33 -3.24
N PHE A 222 -18.28 6.00 -4.26
CA PHE A 222 -17.27 6.90 -4.83
C PHE A 222 -17.87 7.74 -5.95
N ALA A 223 -17.33 8.96 -6.17
CA ALA A 223 -17.84 9.85 -7.22
C ALA A 223 -17.53 9.34 -8.64
N ALA A 224 -16.36 8.73 -8.83
CA ALA A 224 -15.89 8.17 -10.10
C ALA A 224 -14.84 7.09 -9.85
N ALA A 225 -14.33 6.47 -10.90
CA ALA A 225 -13.16 5.58 -10.81
C ALA A 225 -11.90 6.37 -10.47
N PHE A 226 -11.00 5.72 -9.74
CA PHE A 226 -9.77 6.33 -9.24
C PHE A 226 -8.59 5.35 -9.33
N PRO A 227 -7.35 5.84 -9.46
CA PRO A 227 -6.17 4.98 -9.48
C PRO A 227 -5.96 4.29 -8.13
N HIS A 228 -5.26 3.17 -8.17
CA HIS A 228 -4.76 2.53 -6.95
C HIS A 228 -3.89 3.53 -6.16
N PRO A 229 -4.00 3.58 -4.81
CA PRO A 229 -3.21 4.49 -3.99
C PRO A 229 -1.70 4.40 -4.23
N GLN A 230 -1.19 3.19 -4.51
CA GLN A 230 0.23 2.95 -4.81
C GLN A 230 0.68 3.67 -6.09
N ARG A 231 -0.22 3.80 -7.09
CA ARG A 231 0.07 4.54 -8.32
C ARG A 231 0.19 6.03 -8.05
N VAL A 232 -0.68 6.56 -7.19
CA VAL A 232 -0.62 7.97 -6.76
C VAL A 232 0.62 8.22 -5.93
N ALA A 233 0.94 7.34 -4.98
CA ALA A 233 2.15 7.42 -4.19
C ALA A 233 3.42 7.42 -5.05
N ALA A 234 3.48 6.57 -6.09
CA ALA A 234 4.62 6.55 -7.02
C ALA A 234 4.80 7.89 -7.75
N GLN A 235 3.70 8.54 -8.16
CA GLN A 235 3.77 9.88 -8.74
C GLN A 235 4.32 10.90 -7.75
N CYS A 236 3.84 10.88 -6.50
CA CYS A 236 4.35 11.75 -5.46
C CYS A 236 5.85 11.55 -5.22
N LEU A 237 6.31 10.29 -5.13
CA LEU A 237 7.72 9.97 -4.93
C LEU A 237 8.61 10.49 -6.06
N GLY A 238 8.09 10.59 -7.28
CA GLY A 238 8.81 11.16 -8.42
C GLY A 238 9.21 12.63 -8.26
N HIS A 239 8.58 13.35 -7.34
CA HIS A 239 8.86 14.76 -7.03
C HIS A 239 9.65 14.95 -5.72
N LEU A 240 10.07 13.86 -5.07
CA LEU A 240 10.86 13.91 -3.85
C LEU A 240 12.36 13.85 -4.17
N HIS A 241 13.14 14.41 -3.26
CA HIS A 241 14.59 14.27 -3.26
C HIS A 241 14.99 13.13 -2.29
N SER A 242 15.86 12.26 -2.73
CA SER A 242 16.43 11.21 -1.88
C SER A 242 17.91 11.08 -2.19
N SER A 243 18.69 10.86 -1.16
CA SER A 243 20.12 10.51 -1.31
C SER A 243 20.31 9.11 -1.91
N GLY A 244 19.23 8.31 -1.99
CA GLY A 244 19.28 6.91 -2.42
C GLY A 244 19.95 5.98 -1.41
N SER A 245 20.33 6.48 -0.25
CA SER A 245 20.94 5.65 0.78
C SER A 245 19.89 4.79 1.50
N VAL A 246 20.21 3.52 1.72
CA VAL A 246 19.44 2.62 2.57
C VAL A 246 20.04 2.59 3.98
N PRO A 247 19.25 2.37 5.03
CA PRO A 247 17.83 2.04 5.02
C PRO A 247 16.93 3.22 4.68
N LEU A 248 15.89 2.96 3.91
CA LEU A 248 14.91 3.94 3.45
C LEU A 248 13.52 3.56 3.95
N HIS A 249 12.80 4.51 4.53
CA HIS A 249 11.46 4.32 5.09
C HIS A 249 10.46 5.28 4.45
N LEU A 250 9.24 4.79 4.23
CA LEU A 250 8.12 5.56 3.73
C LEU A 250 6.88 5.24 4.56
N ASP A 251 6.34 6.24 5.23
CA ASP A 251 5.01 6.18 5.83
C ASP A 251 4.01 6.92 4.92
N LEU A 252 2.85 6.28 4.65
CA LEU A 252 1.78 6.84 3.82
C LEU A 252 0.46 6.77 4.56
N TRP A 253 -0.32 7.86 4.54
CA TRP A 253 -1.69 7.96 5.03
C TRP A 253 -2.62 8.27 3.86
N ILE A 254 -3.52 7.35 3.55
CA ILE A 254 -4.51 7.46 2.49
C ILE A 254 -5.78 8.05 3.11
N LYS A 255 -6.03 9.32 2.84
CA LYS A 255 -7.14 10.07 3.45
C LYS A 255 -8.41 10.05 2.59
N GLY A 256 -8.26 9.85 1.26
CA GLY A 256 -9.36 9.79 0.32
C GLY A 256 -8.93 9.36 -1.08
N PRO A 257 -9.90 9.06 -1.97
CA PRO A 257 -9.60 8.73 -3.36
C PRO A 257 -9.17 9.96 -4.15
N VAL A 258 -8.20 9.79 -5.04
CA VAL A 258 -7.81 10.78 -6.05
C VAL A 258 -8.35 10.34 -7.39
N TYR A 259 -9.30 11.07 -7.97
CA TYR A 259 -10.01 10.63 -9.18
C TYR A 259 -9.19 10.83 -10.46
N PHE A 260 -9.43 9.99 -11.47
CA PHE A 260 -8.86 10.22 -12.80
C PHE A 260 -9.36 11.53 -13.39
N GLY A 261 -8.44 12.29 -13.99
CA GLY A 261 -8.72 13.60 -14.57
C GLY A 261 -8.67 14.77 -13.59
N SER A 262 -8.53 14.51 -12.28
CA SER A 262 -8.36 15.58 -11.28
C SER A 262 -7.02 16.29 -11.47
N GLU A 263 -7.04 17.60 -11.33
CA GLU A 263 -5.84 18.41 -11.06
C GLU A 263 -5.45 18.20 -9.60
N VAL A 264 -4.17 17.95 -9.36
CA VAL A 264 -3.65 17.71 -8.02
C VAL A 264 -2.46 18.60 -7.73
N ILE A 265 -2.31 18.98 -6.46
CA ILE A 265 -1.25 19.82 -5.95
C ILE A 265 -0.50 19.03 -4.89
N GLN A 266 0.77 18.76 -5.14
CA GLN A 266 1.68 18.21 -4.15
C GLN A 266 2.49 19.31 -3.50
N ARG A 267 2.54 19.29 -2.18
CA ARG A 267 3.44 20.11 -1.37
C ARG A 267 4.43 19.22 -0.67
N VAL A 268 5.67 19.68 -0.60
CA VAL A 268 6.77 18.98 0.07
C VAL A 268 7.41 19.89 1.08
N SER A 269 7.82 19.33 2.23
CA SER A 269 8.64 20.07 3.18
C SER A 269 10.05 20.32 2.61
N PRO A 270 10.78 21.32 3.09
CA PRO A 270 12.23 21.35 2.93
C PRO A 270 12.82 20.03 3.44
N LEU A 271 13.92 19.60 2.81
CA LEU A 271 14.65 18.44 3.29
C LEU A 271 15.29 18.80 4.65
N VAL A 272 15.06 17.99 5.67
CA VAL A 272 15.60 18.16 7.01
C VAL A 272 16.82 17.25 7.15
N ASP A 273 17.99 17.84 7.40
CA ASP A 273 19.28 17.15 7.58
C ASP A 273 19.61 16.14 6.44
N ASP A 274 19.15 16.43 5.21
CA ASP A 274 19.22 15.55 4.04
C ASP A 274 18.59 14.14 4.24
N GLU A 275 17.77 13.95 5.28
CA GLU A 275 17.30 12.64 5.70
C GLU A 275 15.79 12.47 5.72
N CYS A 276 15.03 13.54 5.92
CA CYS A 276 13.57 13.46 6.04
C CYS A 276 12.87 14.47 5.16
N GLN A 277 11.83 14.01 4.42
CA GLN A 277 10.96 14.87 3.62
C GLN A 277 9.51 14.43 3.76
N ASP A 278 8.70 15.32 4.30
CA ASP A 278 7.26 15.14 4.34
C ASP A 278 6.61 15.67 3.05
N PHE A 279 5.50 15.05 2.66
CA PHE A 279 4.72 15.50 1.52
C PHE A 279 3.23 15.26 1.72
N ALA A 280 2.43 16.03 1.02
CA ALA A 280 0.99 15.80 0.95
C ALA A 280 0.43 16.19 -0.42
N LEU A 281 -0.63 15.50 -0.84
CA LEU A 281 -1.29 15.67 -2.12
C LEU A 281 -2.74 16.09 -1.91
N TRP A 282 -3.14 17.21 -2.50
CA TRP A 282 -4.50 17.70 -2.56
C TRP A 282 -5.09 17.51 -3.94
N ILE A 283 -6.40 17.29 -4.01
CA ILE A 283 -7.17 17.57 -5.21
C ILE A 283 -7.40 19.09 -5.25
N ALA A 284 -7.20 19.72 -6.41
CA ALA A 284 -7.37 21.15 -6.54
C ALA A 284 -8.78 21.57 -6.09
N GLY A 285 -8.84 22.53 -5.17
CA GLY A 285 -10.08 23.01 -4.55
C GLY A 285 -10.49 22.30 -3.25
N ASP A 286 -9.85 21.21 -2.89
CA ASP A 286 -10.12 20.53 -1.61
C ASP A 286 -9.31 21.15 -0.46
N GLU A 287 -9.95 21.27 0.71
CA GLU A 287 -9.29 21.77 1.94
C GLU A 287 -8.40 20.73 2.61
N ARG A 288 -8.63 19.43 2.34
CA ARG A 288 -7.94 18.32 3.00
C ARG A 288 -7.11 17.53 2.00
N PRO A 289 -5.89 17.09 2.39
CA PRO A 289 -5.10 16.25 1.53
C PRO A 289 -5.75 14.88 1.34
N ALA A 290 -5.68 14.35 0.12
CA ALA A 290 -6.10 13.00 -0.21
C ALA A 290 -5.05 11.95 0.20
N LEU A 291 -3.76 12.35 0.20
CA LEU A 291 -2.64 11.50 0.59
C LEU A 291 -1.61 12.34 1.33
N VAL A 292 -1.02 11.76 2.38
CA VAL A 292 0.10 12.35 3.13
C VAL A 292 1.19 11.30 3.25
N GLY A 293 2.44 11.71 3.19
CA GLY A 293 3.57 10.81 3.34
C GLY A 293 4.75 11.44 4.05
N SER A 294 5.60 10.58 4.59
CA SER A 294 6.89 10.92 5.18
C SER A 294 7.93 9.94 4.66
N LEU A 295 8.94 10.46 3.97
CA LEU A 295 10.08 9.70 3.47
C LEU A 295 11.30 10.07 4.30
N HIS A 296 11.97 9.06 4.87
CA HIS A 296 13.15 9.28 5.67
C HIS A 296 14.16 8.15 5.50
N ASN A 297 15.42 8.50 5.53
CA ASN A 297 16.52 7.54 5.71
C ASN A 297 16.58 7.18 7.20
N ALA A 298 16.78 5.90 7.53
CA ALA A 298 17.02 5.57 8.92
C ALA A 298 18.43 6.04 9.29
N VAL A 299 18.50 6.90 10.30
CA VAL A 299 19.77 7.16 10.97
C VAL A 299 20.26 5.83 11.51
N SER A 300 21.48 5.44 11.14
CA SER A 300 22.15 4.29 11.78
C SER A 300 22.23 4.56 13.28
N ALA A 301 21.40 3.83 14.05
CA ALA A 301 21.39 3.94 15.50
C ALA A 301 22.66 3.31 16.10
#